data_0f4cd496d50472e67dc96324503ba4dd
#
_entry.id   0f4cd496d50472e67dc96324503ba4dd
#
_cell.length_a   1.000
_cell.length_b   1.000
_cell.length_c   1.000
_cell.angle_alpha   90.00
_cell.angle_beta   90.00
_cell.angle_gamma   90.00
#
_symmetry.space_group_name_H-M   'P 1'
#
loop_
_entity.id
_entity.type
_entity.pdbx_description
1 polymer ?
#
loop_
_entity_poly.entity_id
_entity_poly.type
_entity_poly.pdbx_seq_one_letter_code
_entity_poly.pdbx_strand_id
1 'polypeptide(L)'
;RELTRALTDPEFDGFDRARFPKLSRFVCLTNYGDEFARLPVAFAPQAIENSFGEYLARLHLAQLRIAETEKYAHVTYFFNGGSEAVYPGEDRILVASPRVATYDQKPEMSAPEVTDRLVQAIEGERYDAIICNYANADMVGHTGNFEAAKRAIETLDACIGRIVDAARAHGADVVITSDHGNAERMHDETTGQAHTAHTRNLVPLVYVGRPARIAEGGALQDVAPTLLAVMGLPKPPQMTGHSLLRF
;
A
#
# COMPACT_ATOMS: atom_id res chain seq x y z
N ARG A 1 14.63 13.01 15.79
CA ARG A 1 15.63 13.93 15.26
C ARG A 1 16.10 14.90 16.35
N GLU A 2 15.19 15.61 17.02
CA GLU A 2 15.55 16.60 18.04
C GLU A 2 16.36 16.02 19.22
N LEU A 3 15.98 14.83 19.70
CA LEU A 3 16.77 14.14 20.74
C LEU A 3 18.18 13.79 20.25
N THR A 4 18.31 13.39 18.98
CA THR A 4 19.62 13.11 18.39
C THR A 4 20.48 14.37 18.35
N ARG A 5 19.95 15.50 17.89
CA ARG A 5 20.65 16.79 17.94
C ARG A 5 21.05 17.15 19.36
N ALA A 6 20.10 17.12 20.29
CA ALA A 6 20.35 17.47 21.69
C ALA A 6 21.45 16.63 22.33
N LEU A 7 21.67 15.38 21.90
CA LEU A 7 22.65 14.46 22.45
C LEU A 7 23.98 14.43 21.68
N THR A 8 24.01 14.86 20.42
CA THR A 8 25.20 14.70 19.57
C THR A 8 25.76 16.00 18.99
N ASP A 9 24.98 17.08 19.02
CA ASP A 9 25.39 18.37 18.51
C ASP A 9 25.85 19.29 19.67
N PRO A 10 27.12 19.67 19.73
CA PRO A 10 27.62 20.61 20.75
C PRO A 10 26.98 22.00 20.62
N GLU A 11 26.60 22.42 19.40
CA GLU A 11 26.08 23.76 19.11
C GLU A 11 24.52 23.80 19.16
N PHE A 12 23.88 22.72 19.63
CA PHE A 12 22.45 22.68 19.78
C PHE A 12 21.90 23.77 20.70
N ASP A 13 21.01 24.58 20.24
CA ASP A 13 20.42 25.76 20.90
C ASP A 13 18.90 25.67 21.15
N GLY A 14 18.27 24.51 20.85
CA GLY A 14 16.82 24.32 20.97
C GLY A 14 16.27 24.44 22.41
N PHE A 15 17.13 24.26 23.41
CA PHE A 15 16.87 24.50 24.85
C PHE A 15 18.16 24.49 25.64
N ASP A 16 18.13 25.09 26.85
CA ASP A 16 19.30 25.12 27.76
C ASP A 16 19.60 23.73 28.32
N ARG A 17 20.77 23.20 27.97
CA ARG A 17 21.27 21.93 28.50
C ARG A 17 22.13 22.13 29.74
N ALA A 18 21.65 21.70 30.88
CA ALA A 18 22.46 21.72 32.12
C ALA A 18 23.74 20.86 32.01
N ARG A 19 23.71 19.82 31.16
CA ARG A 19 24.84 18.95 30.85
C ARG A 19 24.78 18.49 29.41
N PHE A 20 25.94 18.54 28.72
CA PHE A 20 26.12 17.85 27.45
C PHE A 20 26.81 16.50 27.69
N PRO A 21 26.18 15.37 27.33
CA PRO A 21 26.76 14.07 27.65
C PRO A 21 28.00 13.78 26.80
N LYS A 22 29.06 13.32 27.42
CA LYS A 22 30.24 12.77 26.71
C LYS A 22 29.94 11.32 26.35
N LEU A 23 29.28 11.11 25.24
CA LEU A 23 28.95 9.76 24.73
C LEU A 23 30.19 9.16 24.07
N SER A 24 30.53 7.93 24.41
CA SER A 24 31.57 7.16 23.72
C SER A 24 31.19 6.88 22.28
N ARG A 25 29.87 6.62 22.04
CA ARG A 25 29.32 6.40 20.74
C ARG A 25 27.82 6.67 20.77
N PHE A 26 27.27 7.24 19.68
CA PHE A 26 25.84 7.34 19.42
C PHE A 26 25.55 6.62 18.12
N VAL A 27 24.54 5.74 18.10
CA VAL A 27 24.13 4.97 16.93
C VAL A 27 22.67 5.26 16.66
N CYS A 28 22.36 5.75 15.47
CA CYS A 28 21.00 5.94 15.00
C CYS A 28 20.40 4.57 14.60
N LEU A 29 19.12 4.36 14.84
CA LEU A 29 18.47 3.12 14.39
C LEU A 29 18.38 3.07 12.86
N THR A 30 18.07 4.19 12.22
CA THR A 30 18.05 4.35 10.77
C THR A 30 18.63 5.70 10.37
N ASN A 31 18.71 5.99 9.09
CA ASN A 31 19.09 7.32 8.61
C ASN A 31 18.01 8.35 8.98
N TYR A 32 18.37 9.33 9.80
CA TYR A 32 17.45 10.39 10.26
C TYR A 32 17.50 11.67 9.41
N GLY A 33 18.36 11.70 8.39
CA GLY A 33 18.58 12.82 7.47
C GLY A 33 20.06 13.15 7.31
N ASP A 34 20.36 13.97 6.30
CA ASP A 34 21.73 14.31 5.91
C ASP A 34 22.53 15.01 7.03
N GLU A 35 21.85 15.76 7.87
CA GLU A 35 22.44 16.41 9.05
C GLU A 35 23.08 15.42 10.05
N PHE A 36 22.64 14.15 10.01
CA PHE A 36 23.13 13.06 10.85
C PHE A 36 24.04 12.08 10.12
N ALA A 37 24.43 12.36 8.86
CA ALA A 37 25.25 11.47 8.04
C ALA A 37 26.58 11.03 8.68
N ARG A 38 27.09 11.83 9.62
CA ARG A 38 28.29 11.52 10.43
C ARG A 38 28.08 10.44 11.50
N LEU A 39 26.83 10.15 11.85
CA LEU A 39 26.51 9.18 12.91
C LEU A 39 26.38 7.78 12.33
N PRO A 40 26.91 6.75 13.01
CA PRO A 40 26.68 5.37 12.62
C PRO A 40 25.20 5.03 12.62
N VAL A 41 24.78 4.22 11.64
CA VAL A 41 23.41 3.74 11.48
C VAL A 41 23.39 2.22 11.69
N ALA A 42 22.48 1.72 12.54
CA ALA A 42 22.33 0.29 12.81
C ALA A 42 21.61 -0.43 11.65
N PHE A 43 20.57 0.17 11.10
CA PHE A 43 19.76 -0.34 10.00
C PHE A 43 19.73 0.70 8.89
N ALA A 44 20.69 0.63 8.00
CA ALA A 44 20.71 1.49 6.81
C ALA A 44 19.51 1.19 5.92
N PRO A 45 18.91 2.20 5.26
CA PRO A 45 17.90 1.96 4.25
C PRO A 45 18.45 1.00 3.20
N GLN A 46 17.67 -0.05 2.90
CA GLN A 46 17.99 -0.98 1.83
C GLN A 46 17.26 -0.53 0.57
N ALA A 47 17.97 -0.41 -0.54
CA ALA A 47 17.34 -0.24 -1.84
C ALA A 47 16.62 -1.54 -2.20
N ILE A 48 15.33 -1.45 -2.53
CA ILE A 48 14.57 -2.57 -3.08
C ILE A 48 14.80 -2.56 -4.60
N GLU A 49 15.54 -3.55 -5.08
CA GLU A 49 15.78 -3.74 -6.51
C GLU A 49 14.71 -4.64 -7.12
N ASN A 50 14.35 -4.39 -8.36
CA ASN A 50 13.34 -5.15 -9.08
C ASN A 50 12.00 -5.21 -8.32
N SER A 51 11.58 -4.07 -7.73
CA SER A 51 10.19 -3.94 -7.30
C SER A 51 9.26 -4.26 -8.49
N PHE A 52 7.99 -4.60 -8.23
CA PHE A 52 7.08 -4.99 -9.31
C PHE A 52 7.04 -3.95 -10.43
N GLY A 53 6.91 -2.66 -10.10
CA GLY A 53 6.87 -1.59 -11.11
C GLY A 53 8.18 -1.38 -11.85
N GLU A 54 9.31 -1.44 -11.17
CA GLU A 54 10.63 -1.38 -11.81
C GLU A 54 10.83 -2.55 -12.76
N TYR A 55 10.43 -3.75 -12.35
CA TYR A 55 10.57 -4.95 -13.17
C TYR A 55 9.71 -4.90 -14.43
N LEU A 56 8.44 -4.45 -14.34
CA LEU A 56 7.58 -4.24 -15.50
C LEU A 56 8.20 -3.21 -16.47
N ALA A 57 8.72 -2.10 -15.96
CA ALA A 57 9.37 -1.08 -16.78
C ALA A 57 10.59 -1.63 -17.53
N ARG A 58 11.40 -2.48 -16.90
CA ARG A 58 12.54 -3.16 -17.55
C ARG A 58 12.11 -4.12 -18.65
N LEU A 59 10.89 -4.66 -18.55
CA LEU A 59 10.30 -5.50 -19.59
C LEU A 59 9.51 -4.68 -20.63
N HIS A 60 9.56 -3.34 -20.56
CA HIS A 60 8.83 -2.41 -21.43
C HIS A 60 7.31 -2.58 -21.40
N LEU A 61 6.76 -3.03 -20.26
CA LEU A 61 5.33 -3.21 -20.04
C LEU A 61 4.69 -1.92 -19.49
N ALA A 62 3.47 -1.62 -19.95
CA ALA A 62 2.71 -0.48 -19.50
C ALA A 62 1.98 -0.78 -18.19
N GLN A 63 1.99 0.17 -17.26
CA GLN A 63 1.36 0.01 -15.95
C GLN A 63 0.63 1.27 -15.49
N LEU A 64 -0.46 1.09 -14.77
CA LEU A 64 -1.23 2.16 -14.15
C LEU A 64 -1.20 2.03 -12.63
N ARG A 65 -1.02 3.16 -11.93
CA ARG A 65 -1.25 3.32 -10.50
C ARG A 65 -2.44 4.23 -10.29
N ILE A 66 -3.42 3.78 -9.51
CA ILE A 66 -4.62 4.55 -9.25
C ILE A 66 -5.05 4.43 -7.80
N ALA A 67 -5.31 5.56 -7.16
CA ALA A 67 -5.91 5.65 -5.84
C ALA A 67 -6.47 7.06 -5.61
N GLU A 68 -7.27 7.18 -4.56
CA GLU A 68 -7.60 8.49 -4.03
C GLU A 68 -6.49 9.02 -3.11
N THR A 69 -6.54 10.33 -2.75
CA THR A 69 -5.46 11.06 -2.06
C THR A 69 -4.88 10.31 -0.87
N GLU A 70 -5.72 9.74 0.00
CA GLU A 70 -5.30 9.08 1.24
C GLU A 70 -4.43 7.83 0.99
N LYS A 71 -4.58 7.20 -0.17
CA LYS A 71 -3.87 5.95 -0.51
C LYS A 71 -2.97 6.08 -1.75
N TYR A 72 -2.80 7.29 -2.27
CA TYR A 72 -1.95 7.49 -3.44
C TYR A 72 -0.49 7.11 -3.20
N ALA A 73 0.08 7.47 -2.05
CA ALA A 73 1.43 7.08 -1.68
C ALA A 73 1.59 5.55 -1.55
N HIS A 74 0.52 4.83 -1.20
CA HIS A 74 0.55 3.37 -1.06
C HIS A 74 0.73 2.66 -2.42
N VAL A 75 0.17 3.21 -3.50
CA VAL A 75 0.34 2.64 -4.85
C VAL A 75 1.51 3.25 -5.63
N THR A 76 2.17 4.27 -5.10
CA THR A 76 3.33 4.92 -5.72
C THR A 76 4.59 4.76 -4.89
N TYR A 77 4.87 5.65 -3.96
CA TYR A 77 6.08 5.69 -3.14
C TYR A 77 6.34 4.36 -2.40
N PHE A 78 5.37 3.89 -1.62
CA PHE A 78 5.54 2.65 -0.84
C PHE A 78 5.60 1.41 -1.73
N PHE A 79 4.77 1.35 -2.76
CA PHE A 79 4.77 0.24 -3.71
C PHE A 79 6.09 0.16 -4.53
N ASN A 80 6.75 1.30 -4.72
CA ASN A 80 8.05 1.40 -5.37
C ASN A 80 9.23 1.28 -4.38
N GLY A 81 8.97 0.73 -3.18
CA GLY A 81 10.03 0.50 -2.18
C GLY A 81 10.65 1.77 -1.61
N GLY A 82 9.88 2.86 -1.51
CA GLY A 82 10.36 4.15 -1.01
C GLY A 82 10.97 5.04 -2.09
N SER A 83 10.73 4.76 -3.36
CA SER A 83 11.18 5.58 -4.49
C SER A 83 10.04 6.45 -5.03
N GLU A 84 10.30 7.75 -5.21
CA GLU A 84 9.38 8.69 -5.87
C GLU A 84 9.43 8.60 -7.41
N ALA A 85 10.36 7.82 -7.95
CA ALA A 85 10.53 7.69 -9.39
C ALA A 85 9.25 7.18 -10.08
N VAL A 86 8.91 7.81 -11.19
CA VAL A 86 7.93 7.30 -12.14
C VAL A 86 8.69 6.44 -13.14
N TYR A 87 8.39 5.17 -13.20
CA TYR A 87 9.10 4.25 -14.10
C TYR A 87 8.64 4.43 -15.56
N PRO A 88 9.50 4.13 -16.56
CA PRO A 88 9.07 4.08 -17.95
C PRO A 88 7.84 3.19 -18.14
N GLY A 89 6.81 3.71 -18.82
CA GLY A 89 5.54 2.99 -19.01
C GLY A 89 4.58 3.05 -17.82
N GLU A 90 4.91 3.78 -16.74
CA GLU A 90 4.05 3.97 -15.59
C GLU A 90 3.23 5.25 -15.73
N ASP A 91 1.91 5.11 -15.76
CA ASP A 91 0.96 6.21 -15.60
C ASP A 91 0.39 6.24 -14.18
N ARG A 92 -0.01 7.42 -13.72
CA ARG A 92 -0.57 7.64 -12.38
C ARG A 92 -1.86 8.43 -12.47
N ILE A 93 -2.91 7.94 -11.80
CA ILE A 93 -4.19 8.64 -11.63
C ILE A 93 -4.42 8.89 -10.15
N LEU A 94 -4.48 10.17 -9.78
CA LEU A 94 -4.87 10.61 -8.45
C LEU A 94 -6.31 11.13 -8.49
N VAL A 95 -7.17 10.53 -7.67
CA VAL A 95 -8.53 11.02 -7.43
C VAL A 95 -8.55 11.77 -6.09
N ALA A 96 -9.16 12.94 -6.04
CA ALA A 96 -9.22 13.71 -4.80
C ALA A 96 -10.11 13.00 -3.76
N SER A 97 -9.62 12.81 -2.53
CA SER A 97 -10.46 12.36 -1.42
C SER A 97 -11.47 13.43 -1.00
N PRO A 98 -12.64 13.06 -0.45
CA PRO A 98 -13.63 14.02 -0.02
C PRO A 98 -13.11 14.88 1.13
N ARG A 99 -13.47 16.17 1.13
CA ARG A 99 -13.10 17.12 2.17
C ARG A 99 -14.13 17.08 3.30
N VAL A 100 -13.98 16.10 4.18
CA VAL A 100 -14.81 15.93 5.40
C VAL A 100 -13.91 15.90 6.63
N ALA A 101 -14.48 16.16 7.82
CA ALA A 101 -13.71 16.16 9.06
C ALA A 101 -13.23 14.73 9.42
N THR A 102 -14.09 13.74 9.21
CA THR A 102 -13.83 12.32 9.41
C THR A 102 -14.59 11.52 8.35
N TYR A 103 -14.03 10.38 7.90
CA TYR A 103 -14.55 9.64 6.76
C TYR A 103 -15.81 8.82 7.05
N ASP A 104 -16.22 8.68 8.29
CA ASP A 104 -17.54 8.14 8.64
C ASP A 104 -18.72 9.04 8.19
N GLN A 105 -18.45 10.34 7.94
CA GLN A 105 -19.43 11.26 7.35
C GLN A 105 -19.67 11.03 5.86
N LYS A 106 -18.72 10.37 5.17
CA LYS A 106 -18.80 10.02 3.76
C LYS A 106 -18.10 8.67 3.50
N PRO A 107 -18.72 7.53 3.92
CA PRO A 107 -18.09 6.21 3.88
C PRO A 107 -17.74 5.71 2.46
N GLU A 108 -18.48 6.16 1.45
CA GLU A 108 -18.18 5.86 0.04
C GLU A 108 -16.88 6.50 -0.43
N MET A 109 -16.39 7.54 0.29
CA MET A 109 -15.20 8.30 -0.06
C MET A 109 -15.19 8.68 -1.55
N SER A 110 -14.10 8.40 -2.27
CA SER A 110 -14.03 8.60 -3.71
C SER A 110 -14.01 7.29 -4.50
N ALA A 111 -14.37 6.16 -3.86
CA ALA A 111 -14.36 4.85 -4.51
C ALA A 111 -15.17 4.79 -5.81
N PRO A 112 -16.36 5.40 -5.94
CA PRO A 112 -17.10 5.40 -7.21
C PRO A 112 -16.31 6.06 -8.35
N GLU A 113 -15.67 7.23 -8.12
CA GLU A 113 -14.85 7.90 -9.14
C GLU A 113 -13.58 7.12 -9.47
N VAL A 114 -12.90 6.55 -8.46
CA VAL A 114 -11.76 5.64 -8.68
C VAL A 114 -12.18 4.49 -9.59
N THR A 115 -13.35 3.91 -9.33
CA THR A 115 -13.91 2.81 -10.12
C THR A 115 -14.22 3.22 -11.55
N ASP A 116 -14.81 4.41 -11.77
CA ASP A 116 -15.09 4.91 -13.12
C ASP A 116 -13.81 5.03 -13.94
N ARG A 117 -12.74 5.58 -13.35
CA ARG A 117 -11.43 5.70 -13.99
C ARG A 117 -10.78 4.34 -14.24
N LEU A 118 -10.93 3.42 -13.28
CA LEU A 118 -10.36 2.08 -13.38
C LEU A 118 -11.05 1.27 -14.48
N VAL A 119 -12.38 1.32 -14.56
CA VAL A 119 -13.15 0.67 -15.64
C VAL A 119 -12.74 1.23 -17.00
N GLN A 120 -12.65 2.56 -17.15
CA GLN A 120 -12.16 3.19 -18.39
C GLN A 120 -10.74 2.73 -18.75
N ALA A 121 -9.86 2.54 -17.78
CA ALA A 121 -8.51 2.05 -18.02
C ALA A 121 -8.48 0.60 -18.47
N ILE A 122 -9.37 -0.26 -17.94
CA ILE A 122 -9.53 -1.66 -18.36
C ILE A 122 -10.10 -1.72 -19.78
N GLU A 123 -11.18 -0.99 -20.05
CA GLU A 123 -11.83 -0.92 -21.39
C GLU A 123 -10.89 -0.36 -22.47
N GLY A 124 -9.96 0.50 -22.09
CA GLY A 124 -8.96 1.06 -22.99
C GLY A 124 -7.83 0.12 -23.37
N GLU A 125 -7.69 -1.04 -22.73
CA GLU A 125 -6.70 -2.12 -23.00
C GLU A 125 -5.26 -1.63 -23.18
N ARG A 126 -4.92 -0.50 -22.54
CA ARG A 126 -3.61 0.16 -22.71
C ARG A 126 -2.54 -0.39 -21.79
N TYR A 127 -2.92 -0.97 -20.66
CA TYR A 127 -2.00 -1.36 -19.58
C TYR A 127 -1.91 -2.87 -19.45
N ASP A 128 -0.68 -3.36 -19.29
CA ASP A 128 -0.40 -4.76 -18.97
C ASP A 128 -0.69 -5.08 -17.49
N ALA A 129 -0.56 -4.07 -16.61
CA ALA A 129 -0.90 -4.19 -15.20
C ALA A 129 -1.51 -2.90 -14.65
N ILE A 130 -2.51 -3.04 -13.78
CA ILE A 130 -3.14 -1.93 -13.08
C ILE A 130 -3.10 -2.22 -11.58
N ILE A 131 -2.57 -1.29 -10.80
CA ILE A 131 -2.53 -1.36 -9.34
C ILE A 131 -3.44 -0.28 -8.77
N CYS A 132 -4.47 -0.71 -8.05
CA CYS A 132 -5.45 0.15 -7.41
C CYS A 132 -5.45 -0.06 -5.90
N ASN A 133 -5.63 1.00 -5.14
CA ASN A 133 -5.94 0.92 -3.71
C ASN A 133 -7.21 1.70 -3.40
N TYR A 134 -8.16 1.05 -2.75
CA TYR A 134 -9.36 1.65 -2.21
C TYR A 134 -9.15 2.00 -0.73
N ALA A 135 -9.36 3.26 -0.38
CA ALA A 135 -9.09 3.78 0.96
C ALA A 135 -10.17 3.43 2.00
N ASN A 136 -11.35 3.06 1.58
CA ASN A 136 -12.57 3.04 2.38
C ASN A 136 -12.47 2.16 3.64
N ALA A 137 -12.07 0.89 3.50
CA ALA A 137 -12.05 -0.06 4.62
C ALA A 137 -11.12 0.42 5.73
N ASP A 138 -9.94 0.94 5.37
CA ASP A 138 -8.96 1.44 6.31
C ASP A 138 -9.37 2.80 6.91
N MET A 139 -9.63 3.80 6.08
CA MET A 139 -9.89 5.16 6.54
C MET A 139 -11.18 5.28 7.35
N VAL A 140 -12.25 4.59 6.95
CA VAL A 140 -13.50 4.53 7.71
C VAL A 140 -13.35 3.63 8.94
N GLY A 141 -12.60 2.53 8.84
CA GLY A 141 -12.28 1.64 9.95
C GLY A 141 -11.63 2.38 11.12
N HIS A 142 -10.70 3.28 10.83
CA HIS A 142 -10.05 4.13 11.84
C HIS A 142 -10.99 5.04 12.63
N THR A 143 -12.21 5.30 12.14
CA THR A 143 -13.18 6.11 12.86
C THR A 143 -13.86 5.37 14.02
N GLY A 144 -13.83 4.04 14.02
CA GLY A 144 -14.52 3.21 15.00
C GLY A 144 -16.04 3.16 14.83
N ASN A 145 -16.58 3.77 13.76
CA ASN A 145 -18.01 3.79 13.48
C ASN A 145 -18.40 2.56 12.64
N PHE A 146 -18.98 1.56 13.31
CA PHE A 146 -19.35 0.29 12.67
C PHE A 146 -20.33 0.44 11.50
N GLU A 147 -21.36 1.28 11.64
CA GLU A 147 -22.36 1.48 10.58
C GLU A 147 -21.77 2.19 9.36
N ALA A 148 -20.82 3.09 9.58
CA ALA A 148 -20.08 3.71 8.49
C ALA A 148 -19.13 2.72 7.80
N ALA A 149 -18.41 1.89 8.56
CA ALA A 149 -17.55 0.84 8.01
C ALA A 149 -18.36 -0.17 7.18
N LYS A 150 -19.55 -0.56 7.64
CA LYS A 150 -20.46 -1.41 6.88
C LYS A 150 -20.81 -0.80 5.52
N ARG A 151 -21.24 0.48 5.50
CA ARG A 151 -21.54 1.20 4.25
C ARG A 151 -20.31 1.33 3.34
N ALA A 152 -19.13 1.52 3.92
CA ALA A 152 -17.87 1.55 3.17
C ALA A 152 -17.63 0.23 2.44
N ILE A 153 -17.82 -0.90 3.12
CA ILE A 153 -17.66 -2.25 2.53
C ILE A 153 -18.74 -2.53 1.47
N GLU A 154 -20.00 -2.16 1.72
CA GLU A 154 -21.09 -2.28 0.72
C GLU A 154 -20.77 -1.48 -0.56
N THR A 155 -20.17 -0.29 -0.41
CA THR A 155 -19.70 0.51 -1.56
C THR A 155 -18.56 -0.19 -2.30
N LEU A 156 -17.59 -0.75 -1.57
CA LEU A 156 -16.48 -1.49 -2.19
C LEU A 156 -16.97 -2.73 -2.92
N ASP A 157 -17.93 -3.47 -2.37
CA ASP A 157 -18.53 -4.64 -3.03
C ASP A 157 -19.13 -4.26 -4.39
N ALA A 158 -19.92 -3.19 -4.45
CA ALA A 158 -20.48 -2.68 -5.70
C ALA A 158 -19.38 -2.21 -6.70
N CYS A 159 -18.35 -1.55 -6.21
CA CYS A 159 -17.21 -1.11 -7.02
C CYS A 159 -16.43 -2.29 -7.60
N ILE A 160 -16.13 -3.28 -6.77
CA ILE A 160 -15.42 -4.50 -7.17
C ILE A 160 -16.25 -5.30 -8.20
N GLY A 161 -17.56 -5.38 -8.02
CA GLY A 161 -18.45 -6.00 -8.98
C GLY A 161 -18.29 -5.40 -10.38
N ARG A 162 -18.32 -4.07 -10.50
CA ARG A 162 -18.11 -3.34 -11.77
C ARG A 162 -16.74 -3.62 -12.40
N ILE A 163 -15.68 -3.67 -11.56
CA ILE A 163 -14.31 -3.99 -12.03
C ILE A 163 -14.26 -5.41 -12.58
N VAL A 164 -14.82 -6.38 -11.86
CA VAL A 164 -14.86 -7.78 -12.26
C VAL A 164 -15.62 -7.95 -13.59
N ASP A 165 -16.73 -7.25 -13.76
CA ASP A 165 -17.50 -7.29 -15.00
C ASP A 165 -16.71 -6.71 -16.18
N ALA A 166 -16.07 -5.55 -16.00
CA ALA A 166 -15.21 -4.95 -17.03
C ALA A 166 -14.00 -5.86 -17.34
N ALA A 167 -13.33 -6.40 -16.32
CA ALA A 167 -12.20 -7.30 -16.50
C ALA A 167 -12.58 -8.55 -17.29
N ARG A 168 -13.72 -9.17 -16.98
CA ARG A 168 -14.23 -10.34 -17.71
C ARG A 168 -14.55 -10.02 -19.17
N ALA A 169 -15.15 -8.86 -19.43
CA ALA A 169 -15.48 -8.43 -20.79
C ALA A 169 -14.23 -8.22 -21.66
N HIS A 170 -13.11 -7.81 -21.04
CA HIS A 170 -11.84 -7.49 -21.72
C HIS A 170 -10.73 -8.53 -21.49
N GLY A 171 -11.07 -9.71 -20.95
CA GLY A 171 -10.11 -10.82 -20.79
C GLY A 171 -9.00 -10.54 -19.78
N ALA A 172 -9.22 -9.63 -18.83
CA ALA A 172 -8.26 -9.32 -17.77
C ALA A 172 -8.46 -10.20 -16.53
N ASP A 173 -7.37 -10.59 -15.89
CA ASP A 173 -7.36 -11.29 -14.61
C ASP A 173 -7.35 -10.28 -13.44
N VAL A 174 -8.05 -10.57 -12.36
CA VAL A 174 -8.13 -9.69 -11.17
C VAL A 174 -7.64 -10.43 -9.92
N VAL A 175 -6.75 -9.79 -9.17
CA VAL A 175 -6.33 -10.23 -7.83
C VAL A 175 -6.77 -9.17 -6.83
N ILE A 176 -7.52 -9.58 -5.81
CA ILE A 176 -8.04 -8.71 -4.75
C ILE A 176 -7.45 -9.16 -3.43
N THR A 177 -6.87 -8.24 -2.68
CA THR A 177 -6.31 -8.49 -1.35
C THR A 177 -6.35 -7.21 -0.50
N SER A 178 -5.84 -7.28 0.71
CA SER A 178 -5.59 -6.13 1.57
C SER A 178 -4.13 -6.15 2.05
N ASP A 179 -3.58 -4.99 2.36
CA ASP A 179 -2.23 -4.81 2.92
C ASP A 179 -2.18 -5.09 4.44
N HIS A 180 -3.28 -4.96 5.13
CA HIS A 180 -3.47 -5.28 6.55
C HIS A 180 -4.96 -5.42 6.90
N GLY A 181 -5.26 -5.90 8.09
CA GLY A 181 -6.61 -5.90 8.65
C GLY A 181 -6.91 -4.59 9.37
N ASN A 182 -8.18 -4.20 9.40
CA ASN A 182 -8.71 -3.05 10.13
C ASN A 182 -10.22 -3.22 10.37
N ALA A 183 -11.04 -3.04 9.32
CA ALA A 183 -12.51 -2.99 9.39
C ALA A 183 -13.17 -4.31 9.82
N GLU A 184 -12.48 -5.44 9.74
CA GLU A 184 -13.00 -6.73 10.21
C GLU A 184 -13.08 -6.83 11.74
N ARG A 185 -12.46 -5.87 12.46
CA ARG A 185 -12.51 -5.79 13.92
C ARG A 185 -12.75 -4.35 14.37
N MET A 186 -14.01 -3.99 14.57
CA MET A 186 -14.44 -2.63 14.94
C MET A 186 -14.68 -2.45 16.45
N HIS A 187 -14.58 -3.53 17.24
CA HIS A 187 -14.84 -3.53 18.66
C HIS A 187 -13.76 -4.30 19.42
N ASP A 188 -13.33 -3.78 20.55
CA ASP A 188 -12.45 -4.47 21.49
C ASP A 188 -13.30 -5.11 22.57
N GLU A 189 -13.41 -6.44 22.54
CA GLU A 189 -14.21 -7.22 23.48
C GLU A 189 -13.71 -7.12 24.93
N THR A 190 -12.42 -6.80 25.12
CA THR A 190 -11.80 -6.72 26.45
C THR A 190 -12.12 -5.39 27.13
N THR A 191 -12.06 -4.29 26.38
CA THR A 191 -12.26 -2.94 26.91
C THR A 191 -13.66 -2.41 26.72
N GLY A 192 -14.46 -3.01 25.84
CA GLY A 192 -15.78 -2.54 25.43
C GLY A 192 -15.75 -1.26 24.59
N GLN A 193 -14.59 -0.88 24.06
CA GLN A 193 -14.41 0.33 23.27
C GLN A 193 -14.34 0.03 21.76
N ALA A 194 -14.52 1.05 20.94
CA ALA A 194 -14.26 0.95 19.51
C ALA A 194 -12.79 0.61 19.26
N HIS A 195 -12.55 -0.35 18.37
CA HIS A 195 -11.20 -0.68 17.90
C HIS A 195 -10.93 0.12 16.62
N THR A 196 -9.90 0.94 16.63
CA THR A 196 -9.57 1.88 15.55
C THR A 196 -8.16 1.68 14.97
N ALA A 197 -7.49 0.59 15.35
CA ALA A 197 -6.12 0.29 14.93
C ALA A 197 -6.10 -0.86 13.91
N HIS A 198 -5.00 -0.97 13.18
CA HIS A 198 -4.76 -2.13 12.32
C HIS A 198 -4.71 -3.42 13.14
N THR A 199 -5.14 -4.52 12.54
CA THR A 199 -5.05 -5.86 13.12
C THR A 199 -3.96 -6.68 12.43
N ARG A 200 -3.61 -7.82 13.05
CA ARG A 200 -2.75 -8.84 12.47
C ARG A 200 -3.53 -10.03 11.93
N ASN A 201 -4.83 -9.86 11.72
CA ASN A 201 -5.66 -10.90 11.14
C ASN A 201 -5.21 -11.19 9.71
N LEU A 202 -5.44 -12.42 9.28
CA LEU A 202 -5.18 -12.79 7.89
C LEU A 202 -6.11 -12.00 6.97
N VAL A 203 -5.54 -11.50 5.89
CA VAL A 203 -6.28 -10.78 4.85
C VAL A 203 -6.73 -11.74 3.74
N PRO A 204 -7.84 -11.47 3.05
CA PRO A 204 -8.29 -12.31 1.95
C PRO A 204 -7.36 -12.21 0.74
N LEU A 205 -7.28 -13.29 -0.03
CA LEU A 205 -6.76 -13.30 -1.38
C LEU A 205 -7.84 -13.89 -2.30
N VAL A 206 -8.36 -13.10 -3.21
CA VAL A 206 -9.37 -13.52 -4.18
C VAL A 206 -8.79 -13.35 -5.58
N TYR A 207 -8.93 -14.40 -6.39
CA TYR A 207 -8.54 -14.38 -7.79
C TYR A 207 -9.77 -14.60 -8.68
N VAL A 208 -9.92 -13.74 -9.69
CA VAL A 208 -10.93 -13.84 -10.72
C VAL A 208 -10.23 -13.86 -12.07
N GLY A 209 -10.35 -14.96 -12.79
CA GLY A 209 -9.67 -15.14 -14.07
C GLY A 209 -9.71 -16.58 -14.56
N ARG A 210 -8.65 -17.01 -15.20
CA ARG A 210 -8.49 -18.40 -15.70
C ARG A 210 -8.58 -19.41 -14.55
N PRO A 211 -9.00 -20.67 -14.83
CA PRO A 211 -8.98 -21.71 -13.81
C PRO A 211 -7.58 -21.84 -13.17
N ALA A 212 -7.52 -21.73 -11.86
CA ALA A 212 -6.30 -21.85 -11.08
C ALA A 212 -6.58 -22.49 -9.71
N ARG A 213 -5.55 -23.07 -9.09
CA ARG A 213 -5.59 -23.50 -7.70
C ARG A 213 -4.85 -22.48 -6.84
N ILE A 214 -5.48 -22.05 -5.74
CA ILE A 214 -4.84 -21.18 -4.75
C ILE A 214 -4.09 -22.07 -3.76
N ALA A 215 -2.82 -21.75 -3.49
CA ALA A 215 -2.03 -22.37 -2.44
C ALA A 215 -2.54 -21.92 -1.06
N GLU A 216 -2.52 -22.83 -0.08
CA GLU A 216 -2.78 -22.46 1.31
C GLU A 216 -1.59 -21.69 1.90
N GLY A 217 -1.89 -20.79 2.82
CA GLY A 217 -0.91 -19.89 3.41
C GLY A 217 -0.49 -18.80 2.44
N GLY A 218 0.45 -17.98 2.84
CA GLY A 218 0.97 -16.89 2.02
C GLY A 218 1.19 -15.62 2.83
N ALA A 219 1.85 -14.67 2.22
CA ALA A 219 2.15 -13.36 2.79
C ALA A 219 2.12 -12.27 1.71
N LEU A 220 2.15 -11.02 2.11
CA LEU A 220 2.12 -9.89 1.16
C LEU A 220 3.29 -9.93 0.15
N GLN A 221 4.43 -10.49 0.54
CA GLN A 221 5.58 -10.68 -0.36
C GLN A 221 5.28 -11.62 -1.54
N ASP A 222 4.20 -12.40 -1.48
CA ASP A 222 3.80 -13.35 -2.51
C ASP A 222 2.89 -12.72 -3.57
N VAL A 223 2.35 -11.51 -3.32
CA VAL A 223 1.41 -10.83 -4.23
C VAL A 223 2.08 -10.49 -5.56
N ALA A 224 3.24 -9.83 -5.55
CA ALA A 224 3.96 -9.50 -6.77
C ALA A 224 4.40 -10.75 -7.57
N PRO A 225 5.01 -11.80 -6.96
CA PRO A 225 5.25 -13.07 -7.63
C PRO A 225 3.99 -13.73 -8.21
N THR A 226 2.85 -13.60 -7.55
CA THR A 226 1.57 -14.12 -8.03
C THR A 226 1.11 -13.37 -9.28
N LEU A 227 1.19 -12.03 -9.27
CA LEU A 227 0.86 -11.21 -10.45
C LEU A 227 1.76 -11.56 -11.64
N LEU A 228 3.08 -11.71 -11.41
CA LEU A 228 4.00 -12.14 -12.47
C LEU A 228 3.63 -13.51 -13.05
N ALA A 229 3.23 -14.47 -12.20
CA ALA A 229 2.76 -15.78 -12.66
C ALA A 229 1.46 -15.68 -13.48
N VAL A 230 0.51 -14.83 -13.07
CA VAL A 230 -0.71 -14.52 -13.83
C VAL A 230 -0.34 -13.97 -15.22
N MET A 231 0.65 -13.08 -15.29
CA MET A 231 1.13 -12.47 -16.53
C MET A 231 2.02 -13.42 -17.36
N GLY A 232 2.35 -14.61 -16.87
CA GLY A 232 3.27 -15.54 -17.55
C GLY A 232 4.73 -15.06 -17.57
N LEU A 233 5.09 -14.18 -16.64
CA LEU A 233 6.43 -13.58 -16.57
C LEU A 233 7.32 -14.30 -15.54
N PRO A 234 8.63 -14.42 -15.78
CA PRO A 234 9.56 -14.98 -14.82
C PRO A 234 9.70 -14.05 -13.60
N LYS A 235 9.83 -14.62 -12.42
CA LYS A 235 10.07 -13.90 -11.18
C LYS A 235 11.56 -13.51 -11.07
N PRO A 236 11.92 -12.24 -10.81
CA PRO A 236 13.31 -11.85 -10.58
C PRO A 236 13.83 -12.44 -9.26
N PRO A 237 15.13 -12.74 -9.15
CA PRO A 237 15.71 -13.41 -7.97
C PRO A 237 15.62 -12.57 -6.68
N GLN A 238 15.49 -11.24 -6.78
CA GLN A 238 15.33 -10.34 -5.64
C GLN A 238 13.97 -10.50 -4.95
N MET A 239 12.94 -10.96 -5.65
CA MET A 239 11.66 -11.29 -5.04
C MET A 239 11.76 -12.63 -4.30
N THR A 240 11.69 -12.60 -2.97
CA THR A 240 11.80 -13.80 -2.12
C THR A 240 10.52 -14.61 -2.01
N GLY A 241 9.35 -13.97 -2.27
CA GLY A 241 8.06 -14.64 -2.29
C GLY A 241 7.89 -15.62 -3.46
N HIS A 242 6.74 -16.29 -3.51
CA HIS A 242 6.37 -17.26 -4.53
C HIS A 242 4.92 -17.04 -4.99
N SER A 243 4.55 -17.57 -6.16
CA SER A 243 3.17 -17.47 -6.62
C SER A 243 2.23 -18.31 -5.75
N LEU A 244 1.12 -17.71 -5.35
CA LEU A 244 0.02 -18.39 -4.66
C LEU A 244 -0.98 -19.03 -5.64
N LEU A 245 -0.83 -18.81 -6.94
CA LEU A 245 -1.67 -19.41 -7.98
C LEU A 245 -0.88 -20.44 -8.78
N ARG A 246 -1.55 -21.55 -9.09
CA ARG A 246 -1.06 -22.62 -9.99
C ARG A 246 -2.10 -22.85 -11.08
N PHE A 247 -1.68 -22.63 -12.30
CA PHE A 247 -2.45 -22.84 -13.51
C PHE A 247 -2.31 -24.24 -14.08
#